data_d9e57d08fc1c0cfaa6b4fe76f9f70166
#
_entry.id   d9e57d08fc1c0cfaa6b4fe76f9f70166
#
_cell.length_a   1.000
_cell.length_b   1.000
_cell.length_c   1.000
_cell.angle_alpha   90.00
_cell.angle_beta   90.00
_cell.angle_gamma   90.00
#
_symmetry.space_group_name_H-M   'P 1'
#
loop_
_entity.id
_entity.type
_entity.pdbx_description
1 polymer ?
#
loop_
_entity_poly.entity_id
_entity_poly.type
_entity_poly.pdbx_seq_one_letter_code
_entity_poly.pdbx_strand_id
1 'polypeptide(L)'
;LFYRKGSLLHARFTPSWLMSVGAVLLGALWLLLFSYRHVEYDPSLWLHVSAHGPGAASRALRAMGSVIGVLAVVGVAHLLAPLRLATDKPDAEALSRAHGLVMRAGGGHGYLAQLGDKSLLFHPSGEAFLMYGAEGSSWIVMGDPVGQPSLVEELLWQFRERCDEHDVSPVFYQVSARYLPVYLDLGLIPFKLGEEAIVDLPSFELAGSRLRNLRQSHAKGKREGLRFEVVARSEEHT
;
A
#
# COMPACT_ATOMS: atom_id res chain seq x y z
N LEU A 1 4.35 -2.53 28.14
CA LEU A 1 4.13 -3.74 27.32
C LEU A 1 5.04 -3.65 26.08
N PHE A 2 6.13 -4.43 26.08
CA PHE A 2 6.98 -4.56 24.90
C PHE A 2 6.27 -5.48 23.91
N TYR A 3 5.65 -4.90 22.89
CA TYR A 3 5.07 -5.65 21.77
C TYR A 3 6.22 -6.11 20.86
N ARG A 4 6.58 -7.39 20.94
CA ARG A 4 7.55 -8.01 20.03
C ARG A 4 6.81 -8.30 18.73
N LYS A 5 7.07 -7.52 17.67
CA LYS A 5 6.62 -7.84 16.31
C LYS A 5 7.12 -9.23 15.95
N GLY A 6 6.22 -10.19 15.94
CA GLY A 6 6.46 -11.48 15.32
C GLY A 6 6.42 -11.31 13.82
N SER A 7 7.57 -11.07 13.19
CA SER A 7 7.64 -11.12 11.73
C SER A 7 7.35 -12.55 11.29
N LEU A 8 6.12 -12.81 10.90
CA LEU A 8 5.78 -14.02 10.18
C LEU A 8 6.33 -13.87 8.77
N LEU A 9 7.52 -14.44 8.53
CA LEU A 9 8.09 -14.63 7.20
C LEU A 9 7.17 -15.57 6.39
N HIS A 10 6.06 -15.05 5.89
CA HIS A 10 5.20 -15.73 4.95
C HIS A 10 5.70 -15.46 3.52
N ALA A 11 6.84 -16.06 3.18
CA ALA A 11 7.25 -16.13 1.78
C ALA A 11 6.23 -17.02 1.04
N ARG A 12 5.34 -16.42 0.27
CA ARG A 12 4.51 -17.17 -0.67
C ARG A 12 5.38 -17.66 -1.81
N PHE A 13 5.84 -18.90 -1.69
CA PHE A 13 6.46 -19.61 -2.80
C PHE A 13 5.36 -19.94 -3.82
N THR A 14 5.20 -19.10 -4.83
CA THR A 14 4.30 -19.43 -5.93
C THR A 14 4.90 -20.58 -6.75
N PRO A 15 4.07 -21.52 -7.27
CA PRO A 15 4.56 -22.61 -8.10
C PRO A 15 5.41 -22.13 -9.29
N SER A 16 5.07 -21.00 -9.87
CA SER A 16 5.82 -20.36 -10.95
C SER A 16 7.22 -19.89 -10.52
N TRP A 17 7.36 -19.37 -9.30
CA TRP A 17 8.64 -18.98 -8.75
C TRP A 17 9.54 -20.21 -8.51
N LEU A 18 8.98 -21.29 -7.91
CA LEU A 18 9.71 -22.55 -7.69
C LEU A 18 10.16 -23.17 -9.01
N MET A 19 9.31 -23.16 -10.04
CA MET A 19 9.69 -23.63 -11.37
C MET A 19 10.81 -22.80 -11.99
N SER A 20 10.77 -21.49 -11.87
CA SER A 20 11.82 -20.59 -12.39
C SER A 20 13.16 -20.83 -11.71
N VAL A 21 13.18 -20.92 -10.38
CA VAL A 21 14.39 -21.23 -9.61
C VAL A 21 14.92 -22.63 -9.95
N GLY A 22 14.02 -23.62 -10.04
CA GLY A 22 14.35 -24.99 -10.43
C GLY A 22 14.96 -25.05 -11.84
N ALA A 23 14.40 -24.35 -12.81
CA ALA A 23 14.91 -24.28 -14.18
C ALA A 23 16.31 -23.66 -14.24
N VAL A 24 16.55 -22.58 -13.51
CA VAL A 24 17.88 -21.95 -13.45
C VAL A 24 18.92 -22.85 -12.79
N LEU A 25 18.55 -23.53 -11.68
CA LEU A 25 19.45 -24.48 -11.02
C LEU A 25 19.78 -25.69 -11.89
N LEU A 26 18.78 -26.23 -12.59
CA LEU A 26 18.98 -27.33 -13.55
C LEU A 26 19.83 -26.88 -14.72
N GLY A 27 19.61 -25.69 -15.26
CA GLY A 27 20.44 -25.12 -16.33
C GLY A 27 21.89 -24.90 -15.88
N ALA A 28 22.09 -24.39 -14.67
CA ALA A 28 23.42 -24.22 -14.10
C ALA A 28 24.16 -25.57 -13.87
N LEU A 29 23.43 -26.58 -13.36
CA LEU A 29 23.94 -27.93 -13.19
C LEU A 29 24.28 -28.57 -14.53
N TRP A 30 23.42 -28.41 -15.55
CA TRP A 30 23.69 -28.93 -16.89
C TRP A 30 24.92 -28.28 -17.52
N LEU A 31 25.08 -26.96 -17.42
CA LEU A 31 26.28 -26.25 -17.86
C LEU A 31 27.54 -26.72 -17.12
N LEU A 32 27.45 -27.02 -15.82
CA LEU A 32 28.51 -27.57 -15.03
C LEU A 32 28.96 -28.92 -15.62
N LEU A 33 28.02 -29.87 -15.71
CA LEU A 33 28.29 -31.22 -16.21
C LEU A 33 28.86 -31.19 -17.64
N PHE A 34 28.34 -30.31 -18.49
CA PHE A 34 28.84 -30.13 -19.86
C PHE A 34 30.24 -29.54 -19.90
N SER A 35 30.55 -28.57 -19.03
CA SER A 35 31.87 -27.93 -18.94
C SER A 35 32.97 -28.88 -18.43
N TYR A 36 32.59 -29.82 -17.55
CA TYR A 36 33.53 -30.77 -16.93
C TYR A 36 33.60 -32.16 -17.59
N ARG A 37 32.87 -32.41 -18.67
CA ARG A 37 32.83 -33.74 -19.29
C ARG A 37 34.20 -34.27 -19.81
N HIS A 38 35.20 -33.39 -19.90
CA HIS A 38 36.54 -33.71 -20.38
C HIS A 38 37.65 -33.50 -19.34
N VAL A 39 37.29 -33.24 -18.08
CA VAL A 39 38.25 -32.98 -16.98
C VAL A 39 38.10 -34.11 -15.96
N GLU A 40 39.20 -34.77 -15.61
CA GLU A 40 39.20 -35.72 -14.50
C GLU A 40 38.79 -34.98 -13.20
N TYR A 41 37.84 -35.58 -12.48
CA TYR A 41 37.30 -34.99 -11.25
C TYR A 41 38.28 -35.17 -10.10
N ASP A 42 38.88 -34.09 -9.63
CA ASP A 42 39.68 -34.03 -8.42
C ASP A 42 39.00 -33.13 -7.39
N PRO A 43 38.70 -33.63 -6.16
CA PRO A 43 38.09 -32.82 -5.08
C PRO A 43 38.88 -31.55 -4.72
N SER A 44 40.19 -31.51 -5.00
CA SER A 44 41.03 -30.33 -4.79
C SER A 44 40.63 -29.13 -5.66
N LEU A 45 39.93 -29.34 -6.76
CA LEU A 45 39.43 -28.26 -7.64
C LEU A 45 38.50 -27.28 -6.93
N TRP A 46 37.78 -27.71 -5.90
CA TRP A 46 36.92 -26.87 -5.09
C TRP A 46 37.64 -26.00 -4.07
N LEU A 47 38.85 -26.46 -3.64
CA LEU A 47 39.65 -25.77 -2.63
C LEU A 47 40.57 -24.70 -3.24
N HIS A 48 40.89 -24.79 -4.53
CA HIS A 48 41.78 -23.86 -5.23
C HIS A 48 41.02 -22.82 -6.06
N VAL A 49 40.14 -22.05 -5.41
CA VAL A 49 39.45 -20.87 -6.00
C VAL A 49 40.39 -19.65 -6.09
N SER A 50 41.69 -19.86 -6.10
CA SER A 50 42.68 -18.78 -6.25
C SER A 50 42.71 -18.24 -7.69
N ALA A 51 42.79 -16.91 -7.80
CA ALA A 51 42.58 -16.14 -9.03
C ALA A 51 43.61 -16.37 -10.18
N HIS A 52 44.58 -17.30 -10.04
CA HIS A 52 45.71 -17.45 -10.94
C HIS A 52 45.98 -18.93 -11.25
N GLY A 53 45.15 -19.55 -12.08
CA GLY A 53 45.41 -20.89 -12.63
C GLY A 53 45.17 -20.93 -14.14
N PRO A 54 46.04 -21.56 -14.94
CA PRO A 54 45.84 -21.71 -16.38
C PRO A 54 44.80 -22.81 -16.64
N GLY A 55 43.59 -22.46 -17.02
CA GLY A 55 42.61 -23.45 -17.46
C GLY A 55 41.20 -22.95 -17.65
N ALA A 56 40.49 -23.47 -18.64
CA ALA A 56 39.11 -23.19 -18.95
C ALA A 56 38.15 -23.53 -17.77
N ALA A 57 38.53 -24.58 -16.98
CA ALA A 57 37.79 -25.00 -15.78
C ALA A 57 37.69 -23.93 -14.71
N SER A 58 38.76 -23.17 -14.46
CA SER A 58 38.72 -22.08 -13.45
C SER A 58 37.82 -20.90 -13.84
N ARG A 59 37.62 -20.67 -15.15
CA ARG A 59 36.67 -19.66 -15.66
C ARG A 59 35.21 -20.12 -15.52
N ALA A 60 34.93 -21.38 -15.80
CA ALA A 60 33.62 -21.97 -15.65
C ALA A 60 33.16 -21.99 -14.16
N LEU A 61 34.06 -22.36 -13.24
CA LEU A 61 33.79 -22.36 -11.79
C LEU A 61 33.50 -20.94 -11.28
N ARG A 62 34.24 -19.92 -11.73
CA ARG A 62 34.00 -18.53 -11.35
C ARG A 62 32.65 -18.01 -11.90
N ALA A 63 32.35 -18.35 -13.15
CA ALA A 63 31.05 -17.99 -13.76
C ALA A 63 29.90 -18.63 -13.00
N MET A 64 30.02 -19.90 -12.60
CA MET A 64 29.02 -20.58 -11.79
C MET A 64 28.90 -20.01 -10.38
N GLY A 65 30.01 -19.75 -9.71
CA GLY A 65 29.98 -19.12 -8.39
C GLY A 65 29.29 -17.77 -8.42
N SER A 66 29.51 -16.98 -9.47
CA SER A 66 28.79 -15.71 -9.65
C SER A 66 27.30 -15.90 -9.93
N VAL A 67 26.89 -16.87 -10.74
CA VAL A 67 25.46 -17.18 -10.99
C VAL A 67 24.78 -17.64 -9.69
N ILE A 68 25.39 -18.55 -8.95
CA ILE A 68 24.86 -19.01 -7.66
C ILE A 68 24.80 -17.85 -6.66
N GLY A 69 25.81 -17.00 -6.60
CA GLY A 69 25.82 -15.81 -5.75
C GLY A 69 24.69 -14.84 -6.09
N VAL A 70 24.48 -14.53 -7.36
CA VAL A 70 23.38 -13.67 -7.82
C VAL A 70 22.03 -14.30 -7.49
N LEU A 71 21.85 -15.60 -7.74
CA LEU A 71 20.60 -16.29 -7.39
C LEU A 71 20.34 -16.31 -5.89
N ALA A 72 21.39 -16.50 -5.06
CA ALA A 72 21.25 -16.42 -3.61
C ALA A 72 20.83 -15.02 -3.16
N VAL A 73 21.45 -13.96 -3.70
CA VAL A 73 21.08 -12.57 -3.41
C VAL A 73 19.65 -12.27 -3.84
N VAL A 74 19.26 -12.68 -5.06
CA VAL A 74 17.88 -12.50 -5.56
C VAL A 74 16.89 -13.29 -4.72
N GLY A 75 17.23 -14.54 -4.35
CA GLY A 75 16.40 -15.38 -3.49
C GLY A 75 16.19 -14.75 -2.10
N VAL A 76 17.27 -14.29 -1.47
CA VAL A 76 17.21 -13.59 -0.19
C VAL A 76 16.41 -12.29 -0.30
N ALA A 77 16.66 -11.49 -1.34
CA ALA A 77 15.92 -10.26 -1.58
C ALA A 77 14.42 -10.54 -1.77
N HIS A 78 14.07 -11.63 -2.45
CA HIS A 78 12.67 -12.03 -2.65
C HIS A 78 12.02 -12.55 -1.35
N LEU A 79 12.78 -13.27 -0.52
CA LEU A 79 12.35 -13.74 0.80
C LEU A 79 12.13 -12.56 1.78
N LEU A 80 12.96 -11.52 1.66
CA LEU A 80 12.86 -10.33 2.49
C LEU A 80 11.92 -9.27 1.91
N ALA A 81 11.40 -9.47 0.69
CA ALA A 81 10.46 -8.55 0.08
C ALA A 81 9.16 -8.53 0.90
N PRO A 82 8.68 -7.35 1.33
CA PRO A 82 7.42 -7.26 2.07
C PRO A 82 6.28 -7.80 1.21
N LEU A 83 5.43 -8.64 1.83
CA LEU A 83 4.19 -9.10 1.21
C LEU A 83 3.33 -7.87 0.88
N ARG A 84 3.12 -7.61 -0.39
CA ARG A 84 2.08 -6.67 -0.82
C ARG A 84 0.75 -7.37 -0.60
N LEU A 85 0.15 -7.16 0.55
CA LEU A 85 -1.21 -7.61 0.81
C LEU A 85 -2.13 -6.75 -0.04
N ALA A 86 -2.64 -7.34 -1.12
CA ALA A 86 -3.70 -6.71 -1.88
C ALA A 86 -4.91 -6.56 -0.93
N THR A 87 -5.39 -5.36 -0.78
CA THR A 87 -6.63 -5.08 -0.08
C THR A 87 -7.79 -5.44 -0.99
N ASP A 88 -8.77 -6.16 -0.46
CA ASP A 88 -9.96 -6.54 -1.23
C ASP A 88 -10.78 -5.29 -1.56
N LYS A 89 -11.12 -5.14 -2.84
CA LYS A 89 -12.03 -4.06 -3.26
C LYS A 89 -13.43 -4.35 -2.75
N PRO A 90 -14.17 -3.31 -2.32
CA PRO A 90 -15.52 -3.49 -1.84
C PRO A 90 -16.46 -3.94 -2.98
N ASP A 91 -17.37 -4.82 -2.67
CA ASP A 91 -18.45 -5.21 -3.55
C ASP A 91 -19.57 -4.17 -3.57
N ALA A 92 -20.58 -4.37 -4.40
CA ALA A 92 -21.70 -3.44 -4.55
C ALA A 92 -22.52 -3.31 -3.26
N GLU A 93 -22.61 -4.38 -2.45
CA GLU A 93 -23.33 -4.37 -1.18
C GLU A 93 -22.58 -3.51 -0.15
N ALA A 94 -21.26 -3.70 -0.01
CA ALA A 94 -20.43 -2.89 0.87
C ALA A 94 -20.46 -1.41 0.50
N LEU A 95 -20.44 -1.09 -0.80
CA LEU A 95 -20.56 0.29 -1.27
C LEU A 95 -21.94 0.90 -0.94
N SER A 96 -23.01 0.14 -1.09
CA SER A 96 -24.36 0.57 -0.73
C SER A 96 -24.50 0.82 0.78
N ARG A 97 -23.95 -0.07 1.60
CA ARG A 97 -23.93 0.09 3.07
C ARG A 97 -23.14 1.35 3.46
N ALA A 98 -21.94 1.54 2.89
CA ALA A 98 -21.11 2.71 3.13
C ALA A 98 -21.84 3.99 2.72
N HIS A 99 -22.52 4.00 1.57
CA HIS A 99 -23.35 5.13 1.13
C HIS A 99 -24.42 5.50 2.16
N GLY A 100 -25.16 4.52 2.67
CA GLY A 100 -26.18 4.74 3.70
C GLY A 100 -25.60 5.34 4.99
N LEU A 101 -24.39 4.95 5.38
CA LEU A 101 -23.70 5.52 6.54
C LEU A 101 -23.25 6.96 6.30
N VAL A 102 -22.65 7.23 5.12
CA VAL A 102 -22.21 8.57 4.74
C VAL A 102 -23.37 9.56 4.72
N MET A 103 -24.51 9.16 4.15
CA MET A 103 -25.72 9.99 4.11
C MET A 103 -26.25 10.34 5.50
N ARG A 104 -26.12 9.45 6.48
CA ARG A 104 -26.53 9.69 7.88
C ARG A 104 -25.53 10.49 8.69
N ALA A 105 -24.23 10.19 8.50
CA ALA A 105 -23.17 10.82 9.29
C ALA A 105 -22.86 12.27 8.85
N GLY A 106 -23.07 12.57 7.57
CA GLY A 106 -22.61 13.82 6.95
C GLY A 106 -21.08 13.83 6.78
N GLY A 107 -20.56 14.84 6.10
CA GLY A 107 -19.13 15.01 5.91
C GLY A 107 -18.63 14.58 4.52
N GLY A 108 -17.75 15.41 3.94
CA GLY A 108 -17.31 15.26 2.56
C GLY A 108 -16.40 14.04 2.31
N HIS A 109 -15.51 13.72 3.26
CA HIS A 109 -14.53 12.64 3.08
C HIS A 109 -15.16 11.25 2.92
N GLY A 110 -16.28 10.99 3.62
CA GLY A 110 -16.99 9.72 3.53
C GLY A 110 -17.41 9.34 2.10
N TYR A 111 -17.70 10.32 1.25
CA TYR A 111 -18.08 10.08 -0.14
C TYR A 111 -16.96 9.47 -0.98
N LEU A 112 -15.70 9.60 -0.59
CA LEU A 112 -14.56 8.98 -1.30
C LEU A 112 -14.61 7.45 -1.27
N ALA A 113 -15.38 6.85 -0.34
CA ALA A 113 -15.63 5.41 -0.32
C ALA A 113 -16.39 4.94 -1.57
N GLN A 114 -17.20 5.81 -2.18
CA GLN A 114 -17.99 5.48 -3.37
C GLN A 114 -17.17 5.30 -4.64
N LEU A 115 -15.90 5.70 -4.64
CA LEU A 115 -14.98 5.46 -5.75
C LEU A 115 -14.68 3.96 -5.94
N GLY A 116 -14.87 3.14 -4.89
CA GLY A 116 -14.68 1.69 -4.94
C GLY A 116 -13.22 1.25 -5.13
N ASP A 117 -12.27 2.17 -4.98
CA ASP A 117 -10.82 1.94 -5.13
C ASP A 117 -10.13 1.58 -3.80
N LYS A 118 -10.83 1.74 -2.67
CA LYS A 118 -10.34 1.49 -1.30
C LYS A 118 -11.08 0.34 -0.64
N SER A 119 -10.42 -0.38 0.22
CA SER A 119 -11.07 -1.39 1.07
C SER A 119 -11.85 -0.73 2.19
N LEU A 120 -12.92 -1.37 2.61
CA LEU A 120 -13.78 -0.91 3.70
C LEU A 120 -13.71 -1.89 4.86
N LEU A 121 -13.44 -1.38 6.06
CA LEU A 121 -13.58 -2.13 7.30
C LEU A 121 -14.82 -1.60 8.03
N PHE A 122 -15.82 -2.45 8.17
CA PHE A 122 -17.03 -2.13 8.92
C PHE A 122 -16.88 -2.57 10.37
N HIS A 123 -17.41 -1.74 11.27
CA HIS A 123 -17.66 -2.15 12.64
C HIS A 123 -18.66 -3.33 12.68
N PRO A 124 -18.55 -4.30 13.61
CA PRO A 124 -19.46 -5.44 13.70
C PRO A 124 -20.96 -5.08 13.79
N SER A 125 -21.29 -3.94 14.40
CA SER A 125 -22.68 -3.42 14.42
C SER A 125 -23.19 -2.97 13.05
N GLY A 126 -22.30 -2.74 12.08
CA GLY A 126 -22.64 -2.20 10.77
C GLY A 126 -22.94 -0.68 10.76
N GLU A 127 -22.74 0.03 11.88
CA GLU A 127 -23.11 1.46 12.03
C GLU A 127 -21.92 2.43 11.90
N ALA A 128 -20.72 1.90 11.65
CA ALA A 128 -19.51 2.67 11.33
C ALA A 128 -18.63 1.90 10.38
N PHE A 129 -17.80 2.60 9.62
CA PHE A 129 -16.75 2.03 8.79
C PHE A 129 -15.57 2.98 8.66
N LEU A 130 -14.42 2.43 8.27
CA LEU A 130 -13.29 3.19 7.76
C LEU A 130 -12.87 2.66 6.39
N MET A 131 -12.26 3.53 5.58
CA MET A 131 -11.73 3.19 4.27
C MET A 131 -10.21 3.26 4.28
N TYR A 132 -9.57 2.27 3.67
CA TYR A 132 -8.12 2.19 3.64
C TYR A 132 -7.61 1.60 2.32
N GLY A 133 -6.38 1.94 2.00
CA GLY A 133 -5.62 1.37 0.88
C GLY A 133 -4.31 0.78 1.37
N ALA A 134 -3.74 -0.16 0.61
CA ALA A 134 -2.43 -0.73 0.89
C ALA A 134 -1.37 -0.08 0.01
N GLU A 135 -0.29 0.40 0.63
CA GLU A 135 0.89 0.89 -0.07
C GLU A 135 2.16 0.38 0.61
N GLY A 136 2.91 -0.44 -0.11
CA GLY A 136 4.11 -1.08 0.44
C GLY A 136 3.79 -1.97 1.65
N SER A 137 4.40 -1.67 2.79
CA SER A 137 4.18 -2.32 4.09
C SER A 137 3.22 -1.54 5.00
N SER A 138 2.41 -0.64 4.44
CA SER A 138 1.51 0.21 5.22
C SER A 138 0.08 0.13 4.70
N TRP A 139 -0.88 0.18 5.62
CA TRP A 139 -2.27 0.42 5.31
C TRP A 139 -2.63 1.85 5.68
N ILE A 140 -3.11 2.60 4.71
CA ILE A 140 -3.36 4.03 4.81
C ILE A 140 -4.87 4.26 4.88
N VAL A 141 -5.34 4.72 6.02
CA VAL A 141 -6.73 5.13 6.23
C VAL A 141 -6.90 6.58 5.77
N MET A 142 -7.99 6.84 5.04
CA MET A 142 -8.34 8.17 4.55
C MET A 142 -9.43 8.79 5.43
N GLY A 143 -9.09 9.84 6.15
CA GLY A 143 -9.98 10.52 7.07
C GLY A 143 -10.27 9.73 8.36
N ASP A 144 -11.18 10.27 9.16
CA ASP A 144 -11.69 9.58 10.34
C ASP A 144 -12.72 8.51 9.94
N PRO A 145 -12.99 7.51 10.80
CA PRO A 145 -14.11 6.60 10.61
C PRO A 145 -15.44 7.32 10.43
N VAL A 146 -16.27 6.80 9.54
CA VAL A 146 -17.59 7.34 9.20
C VAL A 146 -18.69 6.54 9.89
N GLY A 147 -19.61 7.19 10.52
CA GLY A 147 -20.75 6.57 11.21
C GLY A 147 -20.95 7.09 12.62
N GLN A 148 -21.40 6.21 13.52
CA GLN A 148 -21.71 6.57 14.90
C GLN A 148 -20.46 6.95 15.69
N PRO A 149 -20.37 8.17 16.28
CA PRO A 149 -19.16 8.65 16.95
C PRO A 149 -18.69 7.79 18.13
N SER A 150 -19.60 7.12 18.83
CA SER A 150 -19.28 6.22 19.96
C SER A 150 -18.53 4.95 19.54
N LEU A 151 -18.57 4.59 18.25
CA LEU A 151 -17.92 3.39 17.70
C LEU A 151 -16.55 3.68 17.07
N VAL A 152 -16.19 4.95 16.95
CA VAL A 152 -14.95 5.36 16.26
C VAL A 152 -13.70 4.79 16.95
N GLU A 153 -13.64 4.92 18.28
CA GLU A 153 -12.48 4.42 19.05
C GLU A 153 -12.31 2.91 18.90
N GLU A 154 -13.38 2.14 19.07
CA GLU A 154 -13.35 0.69 18.93
C GLU A 154 -12.91 0.28 17.52
N LEU A 155 -13.44 0.95 16.48
CA LEU A 155 -13.09 0.65 15.09
C LEU A 155 -11.62 0.98 14.79
N LEU A 156 -11.07 2.05 15.38
CA LEU A 156 -9.65 2.39 15.25
C LEU A 156 -8.75 1.32 15.90
N TRP A 157 -9.13 0.79 17.06
CA TRP A 157 -8.42 -0.32 17.72
C TRP A 157 -8.52 -1.61 16.90
N GLN A 158 -9.70 -1.95 16.38
CA GLN A 158 -9.88 -3.11 15.50
C GLN A 158 -9.00 -3.02 14.24
N PHE A 159 -8.90 -1.84 13.65
CA PHE A 159 -8.02 -1.62 12.51
C PHE A 159 -6.55 -1.79 12.89
N ARG A 160 -6.14 -1.27 14.06
CA ARG A 160 -4.78 -1.45 14.59
C ARG A 160 -4.43 -2.92 14.78
N GLU A 161 -5.30 -3.69 15.42
CA GLU A 161 -5.12 -5.13 15.62
C GLU A 161 -4.99 -5.85 14.29
N ARG A 162 -5.86 -5.52 13.34
CA ARG A 162 -5.81 -6.08 11.99
C ARG A 162 -4.50 -5.75 11.25
N CYS A 163 -3.96 -4.56 11.42
CA CYS A 163 -2.63 -4.21 10.90
C CYS A 163 -1.52 -5.05 11.55
N ASP A 164 -1.59 -5.27 12.86
CA ASP A 164 -0.61 -6.07 13.60
C ASP A 164 -0.67 -7.56 13.19
N GLU A 165 -1.86 -8.12 12.93
CA GLU A 165 -2.05 -9.49 12.42
C GLU A 165 -1.40 -9.67 11.03
N HIS A 166 -1.39 -8.63 10.22
CA HIS A 166 -0.84 -8.67 8.86
C HIS A 166 0.59 -8.13 8.76
N ASP A 167 1.22 -7.79 9.89
CA ASP A 167 2.57 -7.18 9.97
C ASP A 167 2.72 -5.93 9.08
N VAL A 168 1.65 -5.10 9.03
CA VAL A 168 1.64 -3.83 8.30
C VAL A 168 1.56 -2.65 9.26
N SER A 169 2.08 -1.51 8.83
CA SER A 169 2.03 -0.28 9.62
C SER A 169 0.75 0.50 9.34
N PRO A 170 -0.06 0.84 10.36
CA PRO A 170 -1.21 1.72 10.17
C PRO A 170 -0.74 3.17 9.97
N VAL A 171 -1.32 3.82 8.96
CA VAL A 171 -1.13 5.24 8.70
C VAL A 171 -2.51 5.88 8.57
N PHE A 172 -2.71 7.03 9.19
CA PHE A 172 -3.96 7.77 9.09
C PHE A 172 -3.68 9.12 8.44
N TYR A 173 -4.44 9.45 7.40
CA TYR A 173 -4.26 10.64 6.59
C TYR A 173 -5.50 11.53 6.64
N GLN A 174 -5.34 12.83 6.83
CA GLN A 174 -6.42 13.83 6.95
C GLN A 174 -7.40 13.54 8.09
N VAL A 175 -6.87 13.20 9.26
CA VAL A 175 -7.67 12.99 10.48
C VAL A 175 -7.94 14.30 11.22
N SER A 176 -9.07 14.36 11.89
CA SER A 176 -9.44 15.52 12.68
C SER A 176 -8.74 15.53 14.06
N ALA A 177 -8.54 16.71 14.61
CA ALA A 177 -8.01 16.86 15.96
C ALA A 177 -8.94 16.27 17.05
N ARG A 178 -10.20 16.00 16.72
CA ARG A 178 -11.20 15.45 17.65
C ARG A 178 -10.78 14.11 18.25
N TYR A 179 -10.18 13.24 17.42
CA TYR A 179 -9.78 11.88 17.83
C TYR A 179 -8.28 11.77 18.09
N LEU A 180 -7.57 12.90 18.18
CA LEU A 180 -6.13 12.92 18.42
C LEU A 180 -5.71 12.12 19.66
N PRO A 181 -6.41 12.16 20.82
CA PRO A 181 -6.06 11.32 21.97
C PRO A 181 -6.03 9.84 21.62
N VAL A 182 -7.03 9.33 20.88
CA VAL A 182 -7.11 7.92 20.47
C VAL A 182 -5.94 7.55 19.56
N TYR A 183 -5.58 8.41 18.60
CA TYR A 183 -4.42 8.16 17.75
C TYR A 183 -3.10 8.11 18.52
N LEU A 184 -2.95 8.93 19.56
CA LEU A 184 -1.79 8.88 20.45
C LEU A 184 -1.76 7.58 21.26
N ASP A 185 -2.90 7.13 21.77
CA ASP A 185 -3.03 5.87 22.54
C ASP A 185 -2.72 4.65 21.65
N LEU A 186 -3.02 4.72 20.36
CA LEU A 186 -2.60 3.73 19.35
C LEU A 186 -1.09 3.72 19.09
N GLY A 187 -0.33 4.61 19.72
CA GLY A 187 1.12 4.74 19.53
C GLY A 187 1.53 5.45 18.25
N LEU A 188 0.63 6.26 17.68
CA LEU A 188 0.90 7.02 16.46
C LEU A 188 1.49 8.40 16.81
N ILE A 189 2.32 8.90 15.91
CA ILE A 189 2.90 10.24 16.04
C ILE A 189 2.19 11.16 15.05
N PRO A 190 1.46 12.20 15.53
CA PRO A 190 0.78 13.12 14.64
C PRO A 190 1.77 14.05 13.94
N PHE A 191 1.56 14.28 12.67
CA PHE A 191 2.34 15.20 11.86
C PHE A 191 1.43 16.15 11.10
N LYS A 192 1.57 17.46 11.33
CA LYS A 192 0.78 18.46 10.62
C LYS A 192 1.34 18.67 9.21
N LEU A 193 0.62 18.19 8.20
CA LEU A 193 0.98 18.35 6.78
C LEU A 193 0.50 19.69 6.19
N GLY A 194 -0.60 20.23 6.71
CA GLY A 194 -1.20 21.44 6.16
C GLY A 194 -2.43 21.86 6.94
N GLU A 195 -3.22 22.72 6.32
CA GLU A 195 -4.52 23.22 6.83
C GLU A 195 -5.57 22.98 5.76
N GLU A 196 -6.74 22.53 6.18
CA GLU A 196 -7.91 22.38 5.33
C GLU A 196 -8.72 23.67 5.33
N ALA A 197 -9.03 24.17 4.13
CA ALA A 197 -9.93 25.31 3.98
C ALA A 197 -11.38 24.82 3.91
N ILE A 198 -12.17 25.15 4.91
CA ILE A 198 -13.59 24.82 4.97
C ILE A 198 -14.40 26.04 4.60
N VAL A 199 -15.33 25.87 3.64
CA VAL A 199 -16.28 26.90 3.23
C VAL A 199 -17.68 26.49 3.69
N ASP A 200 -18.25 27.26 4.61
CA ASP A 200 -19.64 27.08 5.02
C ASP A 200 -20.57 27.63 3.93
N LEU A 201 -21.13 26.73 3.12
CA LEU A 201 -21.93 27.09 1.96
C LEU A 201 -23.24 27.88 2.33
N PRO A 202 -23.97 27.54 3.41
CA PRO A 202 -25.17 28.29 3.80
C PRO A 202 -24.91 29.77 4.12
N SER A 203 -23.72 30.07 4.66
CA SER A 203 -23.35 31.45 5.03
C SER A 203 -22.40 32.09 4.01
N PHE A 204 -22.06 31.41 2.94
CA PHE A 204 -21.09 31.89 1.97
C PHE A 204 -21.66 32.97 1.06
N GLU A 205 -21.09 34.16 1.15
CA GLU A 205 -21.42 35.29 0.27
C GLU A 205 -20.14 35.84 -0.37
N LEU A 206 -20.18 36.13 -1.67
CA LEU A 206 -19.07 36.79 -2.37
C LEU A 206 -18.93 38.29 -2.01
N ALA A 207 -19.57 38.78 -0.94
CA ALA A 207 -19.51 40.15 -0.48
C ALA A 207 -18.23 40.47 0.31
N GLY A 208 -17.98 41.73 0.57
CA GLY A 208 -16.88 42.22 1.42
C GLY A 208 -15.49 42.34 0.73
N SER A 209 -14.58 43.04 1.41
CA SER A 209 -13.23 43.33 0.88
C SER A 209 -12.33 42.10 0.79
N ARG A 210 -12.46 41.16 1.73
CA ARG A 210 -11.68 39.90 1.77
C ARG A 210 -11.82 39.06 0.51
N LEU A 211 -13.00 39.05 -0.11
CA LEU A 211 -13.31 38.23 -1.27
C LEU A 211 -13.21 38.98 -2.60
N ARG A 212 -12.57 40.15 -2.60
CA ARG A 212 -12.39 40.95 -3.82
C ARG A 212 -11.70 40.16 -4.94
N ASN A 213 -10.62 39.45 -4.62
CA ASN A 213 -9.87 38.67 -5.60
C ASN A 213 -10.71 37.53 -6.17
N LEU A 214 -11.50 36.86 -5.33
CA LEU A 214 -12.38 35.78 -5.76
C LEU A 214 -13.47 36.30 -6.70
N ARG A 215 -14.09 37.46 -6.38
CA ARG A 215 -15.05 38.12 -7.28
C ARG A 215 -14.43 38.48 -8.63
N GLN A 216 -13.19 38.99 -8.63
CA GLN A 216 -12.49 39.32 -9.86
C GLN A 216 -12.20 38.10 -10.72
N SER A 217 -11.75 36.99 -10.09
CA SER A 217 -11.52 35.72 -10.78
C SER A 217 -12.81 35.14 -11.36
N HIS A 218 -13.91 35.17 -10.58
CA HIS A 218 -15.21 34.73 -11.06
C HIS A 218 -15.70 35.58 -12.24
N ALA A 219 -15.57 36.90 -12.15
CA ALA A 219 -15.96 37.81 -13.24
C ALA A 219 -15.10 37.61 -14.49
N LYS A 220 -13.80 37.30 -14.32
CA LYS A 220 -12.89 36.98 -15.43
C LYS A 220 -13.33 35.66 -16.09
N GLY A 221 -13.58 34.59 -15.31
CA GLY A 221 -14.05 33.31 -15.85
C GLY A 221 -15.33 33.47 -16.69
N LYS A 222 -16.31 34.23 -16.18
CA LYS A 222 -17.52 34.53 -16.95
C LYS A 222 -17.23 35.23 -18.28
N ARG A 223 -16.32 36.20 -18.30
CA ARG A 223 -15.95 36.90 -19.54
C ARG A 223 -15.22 36.00 -20.54
N GLU A 224 -14.45 35.05 -20.05
CA GLU A 224 -13.74 34.06 -20.85
C GLU A 224 -14.63 32.88 -21.30
N GLY A 225 -15.92 32.92 -20.97
CA GLY A 225 -16.88 31.91 -21.40
C GLY A 225 -16.86 30.60 -20.61
N LEU A 226 -16.19 30.57 -19.44
CA LEU A 226 -16.20 29.40 -18.57
C LEU A 226 -17.60 29.15 -18.04
N ARG A 227 -18.07 27.90 -18.17
CA ARG A 227 -19.33 27.41 -17.62
C ARG A 227 -19.06 26.29 -16.64
N PHE A 228 -19.84 26.25 -15.57
CA PHE A 228 -19.86 25.14 -14.64
C PHE A 228 -21.08 24.29 -14.96
N GLU A 229 -20.86 23.01 -15.24
CA GLU A 229 -21.94 22.05 -15.52
C GLU A 229 -21.81 20.86 -14.55
N VAL A 230 -22.93 20.41 -14.04
CA VAL A 230 -23.02 19.18 -13.24
C VAL A 230 -23.50 18.08 -14.17
N VAL A 231 -22.60 17.15 -14.50
CA VAL A 231 -22.91 15.99 -15.35
C VAL A 231 -23.18 14.76 -14.49
N ALA A 232 -24.12 13.93 -14.92
CA ALA A 232 -24.35 12.64 -14.28
C ALA A 232 -23.16 11.70 -14.56
N ARG A 233 -22.79 10.86 -13.58
CA ARG A 233 -21.63 9.95 -13.67
C ARG A 233 -21.62 9.07 -14.93
N SER A 234 -22.77 8.75 -15.50
CA SER A 234 -22.92 7.98 -16.75
C SER A 234 -22.43 8.70 -18.00
N GLU A 235 -22.21 10.02 -17.92
CA GLU A 235 -21.84 10.87 -19.07
C GLU A 235 -20.34 11.25 -19.08
N GLU A 236 -19.58 10.82 -18.07
CA GLU A 236 -18.14 11.13 -17.95
C GLU A 236 -17.23 10.34 -18.92
N HIS A 237 -17.79 9.41 -19.71
CA HIS A 237 -17.03 8.49 -20.56
C HIS A 237 -17.28 8.66 -22.07
N THR A 238 -17.67 9.84 -22.51
CA THR A 238 -17.79 10.16 -23.94
C THR A 238 -16.71 11.08 -24.44
#